data_1a43ef45ed6d89c4d1c530aa41ac941f
#
_entry.id   1a43ef45ed6d89c4d1c530aa41ac941f
#
_cell.length_a   1.000
_cell.length_b   1.000
_cell.length_c   1.000
_cell.angle_alpha   90.00
_cell.angle_beta   90.00
_cell.angle_gamma   90.00
#
_symmetry.space_group_name_H-M   'P 1'
#
loop_
_entity.id
_entity.type
_entity.pdbx_description
1 polymer ?
#
loop_
_entity_poly.entity_id
_entity_poly.type
_entity_poly.pdbx_seq_one_letter_code
_entity_poly.pdbx_strand_id
1 'polypeptide(L)'
;MTDPSTSASELKEVMWQIMAEVGKPNIADYFPVLKKIDPQGSKRRTELYFSKMFDIFDGLIKQRLQLRTQPGATTCNDVLDAILDVVEDKSEDLDISLVKHLFLDFFVAGSETTSSTLEWAMGELLRNPEKLLKAQTELHLVIGKGKKIEEVDISRLPYLQATIKETFRMHPPIPLLLPRKAEADTQVGGFTIPKGAQVLINVWAIGRDPAFWASPNDFMPERFLGSDVDVRGQDFEIIPFGGGRRICPGLPLATRMLHLMLGSLLNAFNWRLEDGVTVENMNMEDKFGITVQRAQPVKAVAVPA
;
A
#
# COMPACT_ATOMS: atom_id res chain seq x y z
N MET A 1 28.34 -5.85 14.21
CA MET A 1 26.89 -5.88 14.53
C MET A 1 26.35 -4.49 14.24
N THR A 2 25.65 -4.31 13.15
CA THR A 2 24.95 -3.04 12.85
C THR A 2 23.75 -2.96 13.79
N ASP A 3 23.55 -1.80 14.38
CA ASP A 3 22.39 -1.50 15.24
C ASP A 3 21.10 -1.74 14.45
N PRO A 4 20.13 -2.52 14.96
CA PRO A 4 18.86 -2.77 14.26
C PRO A 4 18.10 -1.51 13.86
N SER A 5 18.25 -0.42 14.62
CA SER A 5 17.64 0.88 14.32
C SER A 5 18.26 1.55 13.07
N THR A 6 19.56 1.37 12.86
CA THR A 6 20.29 1.92 11.71
C THR A 6 19.91 1.20 10.43
N SER A 7 19.79 -0.14 10.46
CA SER A 7 19.40 -0.92 9.28
C SER A 7 17.93 -0.69 8.89
N ALA A 8 17.04 -0.46 9.85
CA ALA A 8 15.64 -0.13 9.55
C ALA A 8 15.48 1.25 8.91
N SER A 9 16.24 2.25 9.36
CA SER A 9 16.20 3.59 8.76
C SER A 9 16.80 3.61 7.36
N GLU A 10 17.89 2.87 7.14
CA GLU A 10 18.53 2.71 5.83
C GLU A 10 17.59 2.01 4.84
N LEU A 11 16.93 0.91 5.26
CA LEU A 11 15.94 0.21 4.45
C LEU A 11 14.82 1.16 4.02
N LYS A 12 14.24 1.92 4.96
CA LYS A 12 13.18 2.89 4.68
C LYS A 12 13.63 3.94 3.65
N GLU A 13 14.84 4.48 3.81
CA GLU A 13 15.36 5.50 2.89
C GLU A 13 15.56 4.95 1.49
N VAL A 14 16.18 3.77 1.36
CA VAL A 14 16.40 3.13 0.05
C VAL A 14 15.08 2.80 -0.63
N MET A 15 14.08 2.28 0.09
CA MET A 15 12.73 2.04 -0.43
C MET A 15 12.10 3.32 -0.98
N TRP A 16 12.18 4.41 -0.21
CA TRP A 16 11.62 5.69 -0.63
C TRP A 16 12.31 6.24 -1.90
N GLN A 17 13.64 6.08 -2.00
CA GLN A 17 14.42 6.45 -3.19
C GLN A 17 14.00 5.63 -4.42
N ILE A 18 13.79 4.32 -4.27
CA ILE A 18 13.31 3.44 -5.35
C ILE A 18 11.95 3.93 -5.87
N MET A 19 10.99 4.14 -4.98
CA MET A 19 9.65 4.57 -5.35
C MET A 19 9.63 5.95 -6.00
N ALA A 20 10.45 6.87 -5.51
CA ALA A 20 10.63 8.19 -6.11
C ALA A 20 11.22 8.13 -7.53
N GLU A 21 12.17 7.22 -7.79
CA GLU A 21 12.73 7.06 -9.15
C GLU A 21 11.76 6.36 -10.10
N VAL A 22 11.06 5.32 -9.66
CA VAL A 22 10.09 4.58 -10.49
C VAL A 22 8.92 5.46 -10.93
N GLY A 23 8.52 6.44 -10.11
CA GLY A 23 7.45 7.39 -10.44
C GLY A 23 7.86 8.53 -11.38
N LYS A 24 9.15 8.73 -11.67
CA LYS A 24 9.63 9.83 -12.52
C LYS A 24 9.48 9.52 -14.01
N PRO A 25 8.94 10.46 -14.80
CA PRO A 25 8.98 10.34 -16.26
C PRO A 25 10.42 10.26 -16.77
N ASN A 26 10.71 9.26 -17.62
CA ASN A 26 12.03 9.10 -18.22
C ASN A 26 11.97 9.39 -19.73
N ILE A 27 12.75 10.37 -20.17
CA ILE A 27 12.86 10.74 -21.59
C ILE A 27 13.24 9.55 -22.47
N ALA A 28 14.04 8.61 -21.95
CA ALA A 28 14.45 7.42 -22.68
C ALA A 28 13.27 6.45 -22.99
N ASP A 29 12.13 6.57 -22.31
CA ASP A 29 10.95 5.79 -22.62
C ASP A 29 10.20 6.32 -23.85
N TYR A 30 10.27 7.64 -24.08
CA TYR A 30 9.71 8.29 -25.26
C TYR A 30 10.67 8.24 -26.45
N PHE A 31 11.98 8.26 -26.19
CA PHE A 31 13.03 8.23 -27.21
C PHE A 31 13.99 7.05 -26.96
N PRO A 32 13.67 5.83 -27.44
CA PRO A 32 14.44 4.62 -27.10
C PRO A 32 15.94 4.67 -27.47
N VAL A 33 16.32 5.50 -28.44
CA VAL A 33 17.74 5.71 -28.82
C VAL A 33 18.56 6.23 -27.64
N LEU A 34 17.93 7.00 -26.73
CA LEU A 34 18.58 7.59 -25.57
C LEU A 34 18.81 6.60 -24.42
N LYS A 35 18.23 5.39 -24.47
CA LYS A 35 18.38 4.37 -23.42
C LYS A 35 19.82 4.01 -23.10
N LYS A 36 20.70 4.05 -24.12
CA LYS A 36 22.13 3.75 -23.94
C LYS A 36 22.92 4.85 -23.23
N ILE A 37 22.43 6.09 -23.31
CA ILE A 37 23.12 7.27 -22.77
C ILE A 37 22.68 7.57 -21.34
N ASP A 38 21.47 7.12 -20.96
CA ASP A 38 20.83 7.41 -19.66
C ASP A 38 20.90 8.90 -19.28
N PRO A 39 20.31 9.81 -20.09
CA PRO A 39 20.54 11.25 -20.00
C PRO A 39 20.09 11.85 -18.66
N GLN A 40 19.11 11.22 -18.01
CA GLN A 40 18.63 11.63 -16.68
C GLN A 40 19.32 10.87 -15.54
N GLY A 41 20.17 9.88 -15.83
CA GLY A 41 20.84 9.04 -14.84
C GLY A 41 19.89 8.12 -14.06
N SER A 42 18.65 7.96 -14.51
CA SER A 42 17.62 7.17 -13.82
C SER A 42 17.99 5.71 -13.70
N LYS A 43 18.49 5.12 -14.80
CA LYS A 43 18.95 3.73 -14.82
C LYS A 43 20.05 3.50 -13.77
N ARG A 44 21.10 4.33 -13.81
CA ARG A 44 22.25 4.22 -12.89
C ARG A 44 21.83 4.39 -11.42
N ARG A 45 20.94 5.36 -11.11
CA ARG A 45 20.44 5.53 -9.74
C ARG A 45 19.59 4.36 -9.28
N THR A 46 18.71 3.87 -10.14
CA THR A 46 17.87 2.71 -9.84
C THR A 46 18.72 1.47 -9.57
N GLU A 47 19.72 1.18 -10.43
CA GLU A 47 20.66 0.08 -10.22
C GLU A 47 21.39 0.19 -8.86
N LEU A 48 21.83 1.39 -8.48
CA LEU A 48 22.46 1.63 -7.19
C LEU A 48 21.51 1.35 -6.01
N TYR A 49 20.26 1.81 -6.08
CA TYR A 49 19.29 1.61 -5.00
C TYR A 49 18.88 0.14 -4.87
N PHE A 50 18.68 -0.55 -5.99
CA PHE A 50 18.42 -2.00 -5.96
C PHE A 50 19.61 -2.79 -5.41
N SER A 51 20.85 -2.43 -5.78
CA SER A 51 22.04 -3.08 -5.20
C SER A 51 22.08 -2.94 -3.70
N LYS A 52 21.89 -1.71 -3.17
CA LYS A 52 21.84 -1.49 -1.71
C LYS A 52 20.74 -2.32 -1.02
N MET A 53 19.56 -2.39 -1.64
CA MET A 53 18.44 -3.17 -1.12
C MET A 53 18.80 -4.66 -1.04
N PHE A 54 19.39 -5.20 -2.11
CA PHE A 54 19.83 -6.60 -2.13
C PHE A 54 20.95 -6.89 -1.14
N ASP A 55 21.87 -5.96 -0.90
CA ASP A 55 22.91 -6.10 0.13
C ASP A 55 22.29 -6.21 1.53
N ILE A 56 21.23 -5.41 1.82
CA ILE A 56 20.47 -5.50 3.07
C ILE A 56 19.79 -6.87 3.19
N PHE A 57 19.12 -7.34 2.12
CA PHE A 57 18.45 -8.64 2.13
C PHE A 57 19.43 -9.80 2.25
N ASP A 58 20.59 -9.73 1.60
CA ASP A 58 21.68 -10.72 1.78
C ASP A 58 22.14 -10.80 3.24
N GLY A 59 22.25 -9.67 3.90
CA GLY A 59 22.56 -9.60 5.32
C GLY A 59 21.52 -10.32 6.19
N LEU A 60 20.23 -10.03 5.97
CA LEU A 60 19.13 -10.65 6.71
C LEU A 60 19.04 -12.16 6.47
N ILE A 61 19.16 -12.60 5.22
CA ILE A 61 19.11 -14.01 4.84
C ILE A 61 20.30 -14.78 5.46
N LYS A 62 21.52 -14.26 5.33
CA LYS A 62 22.73 -14.86 5.91
C LYS A 62 22.63 -14.99 7.43
N GLN A 63 22.16 -13.94 8.10
CA GLN A 63 21.94 -13.97 9.54
C GLN A 63 20.94 -15.06 9.93
N ARG A 64 19.81 -15.18 9.21
CA ARG A 64 18.80 -16.20 9.48
C ARG A 64 19.33 -17.61 9.24
N LEU A 65 20.04 -17.86 8.16
CA LEU A 65 20.66 -19.15 7.87
C LEU A 65 21.68 -19.55 8.96
N GLN A 66 22.50 -18.60 9.43
CA GLN A 66 23.43 -18.84 10.56
C GLN A 66 22.69 -19.18 11.85
N LEU A 67 21.57 -18.50 12.15
CA LEU A 67 20.76 -18.82 13.33
C LEU A 67 20.17 -20.24 13.25
N ARG A 68 19.69 -20.66 12.08
CA ARG A 68 19.13 -22.01 11.84
C ARG A 68 20.14 -23.14 12.05
N THR A 69 21.44 -22.89 11.86
CA THR A 69 22.50 -23.90 12.04
C THR A 69 22.95 -24.06 13.49
N GLN A 70 22.54 -23.22 14.42
CA GLN A 70 22.94 -23.29 15.83
C GLN A 70 22.19 -24.41 16.57
N PRO A 71 22.85 -25.15 17.46
CA PRO A 71 22.18 -26.15 18.29
C PRO A 71 21.09 -25.51 19.17
N GLY A 72 19.88 -26.01 19.10
CA GLY A 72 18.72 -25.46 19.85
C GLY A 72 18.11 -24.21 19.24
N ALA A 73 18.40 -23.91 17.99
CA ALA A 73 17.76 -22.79 17.28
C ALA A 73 16.23 -22.95 17.29
N THR A 74 15.56 -21.88 17.72
CA THR A 74 14.10 -21.76 17.56
C THR A 74 13.81 -21.04 16.25
N THR A 75 12.90 -21.58 15.44
CA THR A 75 12.37 -20.89 14.25
C THR A 75 11.59 -19.66 14.68
N CYS A 76 11.76 -18.54 13.97
CA CYS A 76 10.99 -17.31 14.25
C CYS A 76 9.55 -17.40 13.74
N ASN A 77 9.24 -18.43 12.91
CA ASN A 77 7.93 -18.65 12.28
C ASN A 77 7.42 -17.41 11.52
N ASP A 78 8.31 -16.71 10.87
CA ASP A 78 8.00 -15.54 10.03
C ASP A 78 8.07 -15.89 8.52
N VAL A 79 7.77 -14.90 7.69
CA VAL A 79 7.76 -15.05 6.22
C VAL A 79 9.12 -15.50 5.68
N LEU A 80 10.24 -15.03 6.28
CA LEU A 80 11.58 -15.45 5.86
C LEU A 80 11.80 -16.94 6.14
N ASP A 81 11.39 -17.42 7.31
CA ASP A 81 11.50 -18.84 7.64
C ASP A 81 10.66 -19.69 6.68
N ALA A 82 9.41 -19.29 6.42
CA ALA A 82 8.52 -20.02 5.50
C ALA A 82 9.10 -20.11 4.08
N ILE A 83 9.69 -19.02 3.57
CA ILE A 83 10.32 -19.02 2.24
C ILE A 83 11.59 -19.88 2.23
N LEU A 84 12.43 -19.79 3.26
CA LEU A 84 13.64 -20.60 3.36
C LEU A 84 13.33 -22.09 3.48
N ASP A 85 12.23 -22.48 4.14
CA ASP A 85 11.77 -23.87 4.21
C ASP A 85 11.43 -24.39 2.81
N VAL A 86 10.74 -23.60 1.99
CA VAL A 86 10.43 -23.96 0.58
C VAL A 86 11.71 -24.12 -0.25
N VAL A 87 12.71 -23.25 -0.04
CA VAL A 87 14.01 -23.35 -0.72
C VAL A 87 14.76 -24.61 -0.31
N GLU A 88 14.76 -24.96 0.97
CA GLU A 88 15.45 -26.14 1.52
C GLU A 88 14.76 -27.44 1.06
N ASP A 89 13.45 -27.45 0.98
CA ASP A 89 12.65 -28.63 0.57
C ASP A 89 12.76 -28.92 -0.94
N LYS A 90 13.32 -28.00 -1.71
CA LYS A 90 13.44 -28.10 -3.19
C LYS A 90 12.15 -28.49 -3.88
N SER A 91 11.01 -28.21 -3.26
CA SER A 91 9.67 -28.50 -3.79
C SER A 91 9.31 -27.63 -4.99
N GLU A 92 9.98 -26.50 -5.15
CA GLU A 92 9.85 -25.56 -6.26
C GLU A 92 11.24 -25.09 -6.74
N ASP A 93 11.32 -24.56 -7.97
CA ASP A 93 12.53 -23.95 -8.54
C ASP A 93 12.84 -22.58 -7.90
N LEU A 94 12.87 -22.54 -6.57
CA LEU A 94 13.10 -21.34 -5.77
C LEU A 94 14.54 -21.32 -5.28
N ASP A 95 15.34 -20.34 -5.70
CA ASP A 95 16.70 -20.13 -5.21
C ASP A 95 16.80 -18.87 -4.33
N ILE A 96 17.92 -18.70 -3.67
CA ILE A 96 18.18 -17.53 -2.79
C ILE A 96 18.12 -16.21 -3.57
N SER A 97 18.44 -16.21 -4.87
CA SER A 97 18.32 -15.01 -5.70
C SER A 97 16.84 -14.60 -5.87
N LEU A 98 15.96 -15.58 -6.10
CA LEU A 98 14.52 -15.33 -6.22
C LEU A 98 13.91 -14.86 -4.88
N VAL A 99 14.39 -15.37 -3.75
CA VAL A 99 13.96 -14.90 -2.41
C VAL A 99 14.21 -13.41 -2.24
N LYS A 100 15.34 -12.88 -2.71
CA LYS A 100 15.63 -11.44 -2.64
C LYS A 100 14.67 -10.60 -3.50
N HIS A 101 14.27 -11.09 -4.66
CA HIS A 101 13.30 -10.41 -5.50
C HIS A 101 11.89 -10.44 -4.88
N LEU A 102 11.49 -11.55 -4.25
CA LEU A 102 10.24 -11.62 -3.47
C LEU A 102 10.24 -10.63 -2.30
N PHE A 103 11.36 -10.49 -1.61
CA PHE A 103 11.49 -9.50 -0.53
C PHE A 103 11.36 -8.07 -1.06
N LEU A 104 11.96 -7.79 -2.22
CA LEU A 104 11.81 -6.50 -2.86
C LEU A 104 10.31 -6.18 -3.09
N ASP A 105 9.57 -7.13 -3.66
CA ASP A 105 8.14 -6.96 -3.88
C ASP A 105 7.38 -6.76 -2.56
N PHE A 106 7.64 -7.54 -1.53
CA PHE A 106 6.96 -7.42 -0.25
C PHE A 106 7.23 -6.08 0.44
N PHE A 107 8.49 -5.66 0.49
CA PHE A 107 8.85 -4.43 1.19
C PHE A 107 8.48 -3.18 0.41
N VAL A 108 8.81 -3.12 -0.88
CA VAL A 108 8.56 -1.94 -1.71
C VAL A 108 7.07 -1.77 -1.98
N ALA A 109 6.38 -2.81 -2.48
CA ALA A 109 4.97 -2.70 -2.81
C ALA A 109 4.07 -2.66 -1.57
N GLY A 110 4.41 -3.42 -0.51
CA GLY A 110 3.57 -3.57 0.68
C GLY A 110 3.64 -2.42 1.67
N SER A 111 4.78 -1.72 1.76
CA SER A 111 4.96 -0.67 2.78
C SER A 111 4.36 0.66 2.36
N GLU A 112 4.73 1.17 1.19
CA GLU A 112 4.33 2.53 0.79
C GLU A 112 2.84 2.63 0.48
N THR A 113 2.27 1.64 -0.21
CA THR A 113 0.83 1.62 -0.52
C THR A 113 -0.02 1.56 0.74
N THR A 114 0.34 0.71 1.69
CA THR A 114 -0.39 0.56 2.96
C THR A 114 -0.26 1.79 3.85
N SER A 115 0.95 2.36 3.98
CA SER A 115 1.15 3.57 4.79
C SER A 115 0.46 4.80 4.19
N SER A 116 0.48 4.95 2.85
CA SER A 116 -0.25 6.03 2.18
C SER A 116 -1.77 5.90 2.39
N THR A 117 -2.33 4.70 2.26
CA THR A 117 -3.76 4.48 2.51
C THR A 117 -4.14 4.80 3.96
N LEU A 118 -3.31 4.39 4.92
CA LEU A 118 -3.52 4.70 6.33
C LEU A 118 -3.47 6.22 6.60
N GLU A 119 -2.53 6.91 5.98
CA GLU A 119 -2.38 8.36 6.10
C GLU A 119 -3.58 9.09 5.51
N TRP A 120 -4.08 8.66 4.34
CA TRP A 120 -5.30 9.20 3.74
C TRP A 120 -6.53 8.95 4.61
N ALA A 121 -6.68 7.75 5.17
CA ALA A 121 -7.77 7.42 6.08
C ALA A 121 -7.77 8.32 7.31
N MET A 122 -6.61 8.51 7.94
CA MET A 122 -6.45 9.42 9.08
C MET A 122 -6.74 10.88 8.67
N GLY A 123 -6.24 11.32 7.51
CA GLY A 123 -6.49 12.65 6.99
C GLY A 123 -7.97 12.93 6.77
N GLU A 124 -8.69 11.99 6.13
CA GLU A 124 -10.13 12.14 5.91
C GLU A 124 -10.93 12.12 7.22
N LEU A 125 -10.58 11.28 8.17
CA LEU A 125 -11.24 11.24 9.47
C LEU A 125 -11.00 12.52 10.27
N LEU A 126 -9.79 13.07 10.26
CA LEU A 126 -9.47 14.34 10.93
C LEU A 126 -10.20 15.53 10.28
N ARG A 127 -10.39 15.49 8.96
CA ARG A 127 -11.15 16.48 8.21
C ARG A 127 -12.67 16.36 8.45
N ASN A 128 -13.15 15.18 8.85
CA ASN A 128 -14.56 14.89 9.11
C ASN A 128 -14.77 14.40 10.56
N PRO A 129 -14.74 15.32 11.56
CA PRO A 129 -14.77 14.93 12.99
C PRO A 129 -15.97 14.06 13.40
N GLU A 130 -17.12 14.25 12.75
CA GLU A 130 -18.33 13.45 13.01
C GLU A 130 -18.14 11.97 12.57
N LYS A 131 -17.36 11.72 11.52
CA LYS A 131 -17.03 10.37 11.04
C LYS A 131 -15.95 9.73 11.91
N LEU A 132 -14.96 10.53 12.35
CA LEU A 132 -13.97 10.10 13.33
C LEU A 132 -14.66 9.64 14.61
N LEU A 133 -15.59 10.43 15.13
CA LEU A 133 -16.35 10.09 16.34
C LEU A 133 -17.18 8.81 16.17
N LYS A 134 -17.82 8.60 15.00
CA LYS A 134 -18.56 7.36 14.72
C LYS A 134 -17.64 6.14 14.75
N ALA A 135 -16.46 6.21 14.08
CA ALA A 135 -15.49 5.12 14.07
C ALA A 135 -14.97 4.80 15.48
N GLN A 136 -14.64 5.82 16.28
CA GLN A 136 -14.21 5.64 17.66
C GLN A 136 -15.33 5.07 18.54
N THR A 137 -16.57 5.53 18.36
CA THR A 137 -17.74 5.03 19.10
C THR A 137 -17.96 3.53 18.83
N GLU A 138 -17.89 3.11 17.56
CA GLU A 138 -17.98 1.68 17.22
C GLU A 138 -16.88 0.86 17.92
N LEU A 139 -15.63 1.31 17.84
CA LEU A 139 -14.49 0.64 18.47
C LEU A 139 -14.65 0.53 19.99
N HIS A 140 -15.04 1.63 20.65
CA HIS A 140 -15.23 1.64 22.09
C HIS A 140 -16.38 0.72 22.54
N LEU A 141 -17.47 0.63 21.77
CA LEU A 141 -18.61 -0.24 22.08
C LEU A 141 -18.29 -1.72 21.85
N VAL A 142 -17.59 -2.06 20.76
CA VAL A 142 -17.37 -3.44 20.34
C VAL A 142 -16.15 -4.06 21.01
N ILE A 143 -15.06 -3.29 21.12
CA ILE A 143 -13.76 -3.74 21.65
C ILE A 143 -13.57 -3.32 23.10
N GLY A 144 -13.96 -2.09 23.40
CA GLY A 144 -13.68 -1.40 24.65
C GLY A 144 -12.51 -0.43 24.51
N LYS A 145 -12.66 0.71 25.14
CA LYS A 145 -11.72 1.84 25.06
C LYS A 145 -10.30 1.42 25.42
N GLY A 146 -9.34 1.71 24.56
CA GLY A 146 -7.92 1.41 24.78
C GLY A 146 -7.53 -0.06 24.78
N LYS A 147 -8.47 -0.99 24.59
CA LYS A 147 -8.15 -2.42 24.49
C LYS A 147 -7.52 -2.74 23.12
N LYS A 148 -6.68 -3.78 23.11
CA LYS A 148 -6.06 -4.28 21.87
C LYS A 148 -7.13 -4.83 20.94
N ILE A 149 -7.02 -4.50 19.66
CA ILE A 149 -7.85 -5.04 18.58
C ILE A 149 -7.15 -6.27 18.03
N GLU A 150 -7.90 -7.33 17.78
CA GLU A 150 -7.42 -8.57 17.17
C GLU A 150 -8.07 -8.78 15.79
N GLU A 151 -7.47 -9.65 14.98
CA GLU A 151 -7.95 -9.89 13.60
C GLU A 151 -9.40 -10.40 13.57
N VAL A 152 -9.78 -11.21 14.56
CA VAL A 152 -11.15 -11.73 14.69
C VAL A 152 -12.20 -10.64 14.93
N ASP A 153 -11.79 -9.50 15.45
CA ASP A 153 -12.69 -8.38 15.74
C ASP A 153 -13.11 -7.61 14.47
N ILE A 154 -12.32 -7.68 13.42
CA ILE A 154 -12.54 -6.90 12.20
C ILE A 154 -13.94 -7.12 11.63
N SER A 155 -14.45 -8.36 11.68
CA SER A 155 -15.78 -8.70 11.17
C SER A 155 -16.93 -8.01 11.94
N ARG A 156 -16.69 -7.54 13.16
CA ARG A 156 -17.64 -6.85 14.03
C ARG A 156 -17.56 -5.33 13.97
N LEU A 157 -16.72 -4.78 13.07
CA LEU A 157 -16.42 -3.36 12.93
C LEU A 157 -16.85 -2.83 11.55
N PRO A 158 -18.14 -2.84 11.22
CA PRO A 158 -18.63 -2.47 9.90
C PRO A 158 -18.32 -1.02 9.51
N TYR A 159 -18.30 -0.06 10.45
CA TYR A 159 -17.98 1.33 10.15
C TYR A 159 -16.49 1.51 9.87
N LEU A 160 -15.62 0.82 10.59
CA LEU A 160 -14.18 0.80 10.29
C LEU A 160 -13.91 0.20 8.90
N GLN A 161 -14.58 -0.90 8.55
CA GLN A 161 -14.48 -1.51 7.22
C GLN A 161 -14.97 -0.54 6.14
N ALA A 162 -16.10 0.11 6.34
CA ALA A 162 -16.66 1.12 5.44
C ALA A 162 -15.71 2.31 5.27
N THR A 163 -15.06 2.77 6.34
CA THR A 163 -14.06 3.84 6.31
C THR A 163 -12.88 3.48 5.41
N ILE A 164 -12.37 2.27 5.51
CA ILE A 164 -11.24 1.80 4.67
C ILE A 164 -11.68 1.64 3.20
N LYS A 165 -12.86 1.10 2.94
CA LYS A 165 -13.40 1.00 1.58
C LYS A 165 -13.56 2.39 0.94
N GLU A 166 -14.10 3.35 1.68
CA GLU A 166 -14.26 4.73 1.20
C GLU A 166 -12.91 5.41 0.95
N THR A 167 -11.91 5.13 1.80
CA THR A 167 -10.55 5.59 1.56
C THR A 167 -9.98 5.03 0.26
N PHE A 168 -10.16 3.76 -0.02
CA PHE A 168 -9.74 3.16 -1.29
C PHE A 168 -10.49 3.74 -2.49
N ARG A 169 -11.77 4.04 -2.35
CA ARG A 169 -12.55 4.66 -3.41
C ARG A 169 -12.02 6.05 -3.77
N MET A 170 -11.79 6.89 -2.75
CA MET A 170 -11.36 8.28 -2.97
C MET A 170 -9.86 8.40 -3.22
N HIS A 171 -9.05 7.62 -2.54
CA HIS A 171 -7.59 7.72 -2.57
C HIS A 171 -6.95 6.36 -2.92
N PRO A 172 -7.25 5.80 -4.12
CA PRO A 172 -6.60 4.56 -4.52
C PRO A 172 -5.08 4.79 -4.60
N PRO A 173 -4.25 3.99 -3.90
CA PRO A 173 -2.82 4.24 -3.83
C PRO A 173 -2.13 4.19 -5.19
N ILE A 174 -2.66 3.42 -6.15
CA ILE A 174 -2.17 3.35 -7.53
C ILE A 174 -3.32 3.76 -8.47
N PRO A 175 -3.48 5.06 -8.77
CA PRO A 175 -4.68 5.60 -9.41
C PRO A 175 -4.90 5.15 -10.86
N LEU A 176 -3.83 4.74 -11.54
CA LEU A 176 -3.89 4.24 -12.93
C LEU A 176 -3.62 2.74 -13.03
N LEU A 177 -3.53 2.04 -11.90
CA LEU A 177 -2.99 0.69 -11.75
C LEU A 177 -1.59 0.54 -12.40
N LEU A 178 -1.04 -0.68 -12.35
CA LEU A 178 0.22 -0.94 -13.06
C LEU A 178 -0.06 -1.05 -14.57
N PRO A 179 0.79 -0.42 -15.41
CA PRO A 179 0.60 -0.44 -16.85
C PRO A 179 0.54 -1.86 -17.41
N ARG A 180 -0.39 -2.10 -18.33
CA ARG A 180 -0.55 -3.36 -19.06
C ARG A 180 -0.07 -3.18 -20.49
N LYS A 181 0.46 -4.22 -21.09
CA LYS A 181 0.84 -4.23 -22.50
C LYS A 181 -0.04 -5.21 -23.26
N ALA A 182 -0.66 -4.75 -24.34
CA ALA A 182 -1.47 -5.61 -25.19
C ALA A 182 -0.57 -6.61 -25.94
N GLU A 183 -0.81 -7.91 -25.77
CA GLU A 183 -0.03 -8.97 -26.45
C GLU A 183 -0.47 -9.21 -27.90
N ALA A 184 -1.72 -8.86 -28.20
CA ALA A 184 -2.33 -8.94 -29.52
C ALA A 184 -3.30 -7.77 -29.71
N ASP A 185 -3.72 -7.52 -30.95
CA ASP A 185 -4.83 -6.60 -31.22
C ASP A 185 -6.07 -7.08 -30.50
N THR A 186 -6.67 -6.22 -29.69
CA THR A 186 -7.78 -6.58 -28.79
C THR A 186 -8.91 -5.55 -28.94
N GLN A 187 -10.16 -6.04 -29.03
CA GLN A 187 -11.36 -5.18 -29.08
C GLN A 187 -11.88 -4.91 -27.67
N VAL A 188 -12.05 -3.64 -27.33
CA VAL A 188 -12.65 -3.21 -26.04
C VAL A 188 -13.62 -2.07 -26.31
N GLY A 189 -14.90 -2.26 -25.98
CA GLY A 189 -15.92 -1.22 -26.10
C GLY A 189 -16.08 -0.65 -27.51
N GLY A 190 -15.83 -1.46 -28.56
CA GLY A 190 -15.89 -1.03 -29.95
C GLY A 190 -14.59 -0.38 -30.48
N PHE A 191 -13.57 -0.24 -29.63
CA PHE A 191 -12.24 0.28 -30.02
C PHE A 191 -11.23 -0.83 -30.17
N THR A 192 -10.32 -0.69 -31.16
CA THR A 192 -9.19 -1.61 -31.33
C THR A 192 -7.99 -1.11 -30.53
N ILE A 193 -7.53 -1.89 -29.57
CA ILE A 193 -6.28 -1.68 -28.87
C ILE A 193 -5.19 -2.47 -29.62
N PRO A 194 -4.24 -1.79 -30.27
CA PRO A 194 -3.22 -2.48 -31.07
C PRO A 194 -2.23 -3.24 -30.20
N LYS A 195 -1.66 -4.30 -30.76
CA LYS A 195 -0.55 -5.04 -30.15
C LYS A 195 0.58 -4.09 -29.74
N GLY A 196 1.07 -4.27 -28.53
CA GLY A 196 2.15 -3.49 -27.95
C GLY A 196 1.71 -2.17 -27.30
N ALA A 197 0.43 -1.78 -27.43
CA ALA A 197 -0.09 -0.59 -26.76
C ALA A 197 -0.02 -0.76 -25.24
N GLN A 198 0.34 0.33 -24.56
CA GLN A 198 0.27 0.43 -23.11
C GLN A 198 -1.16 0.82 -22.71
N VAL A 199 -1.73 0.06 -21.80
CA VAL A 199 -3.09 0.25 -21.28
C VAL A 199 -3.02 0.62 -19.82
N LEU A 200 -3.65 1.73 -19.44
CA LEU A 200 -3.82 2.19 -18.07
C LEU A 200 -5.30 2.11 -17.69
N ILE A 201 -5.57 1.74 -16.46
CA ILE A 201 -6.95 1.67 -15.93
C ILE A 201 -7.09 2.76 -14.88
N ASN A 202 -7.91 3.77 -15.19
CA ASN A 202 -8.07 4.94 -14.33
C ASN A 202 -9.05 4.64 -13.17
N VAL A 203 -8.57 3.96 -12.14
CA VAL A 203 -9.38 3.62 -10.96
C VAL A 203 -9.73 4.85 -10.12
N TRP A 204 -8.95 5.92 -10.22
CA TRP A 204 -9.26 7.20 -9.60
C TRP A 204 -10.55 7.81 -10.18
N ALA A 205 -10.70 7.78 -11.51
CA ALA A 205 -11.91 8.27 -12.16
C ALA A 205 -13.12 7.33 -11.91
N ILE A 206 -12.90 6.02 -11.95
CA ILE A 206 -13.93 5.02 -11.63
C ILE A 206 -14.52 5.26 -10.24
N GLY A 207 -13.68 5.45 -9.23
CA GLY A 207 -14.11 5.74 -7.86
C GLY A 207 -14.83 7.09 -7.68
N ARG A 208 -14.84 7.95 -8.71
CA ARG A 208 -15.49 9.27 -8.71
C ARG A 208 -16.57 9.42 -9.76
N ASP A 209 -16.93 8.34 -10.43
CA ASP A 209 -17.97 8.39 -11.48
C ASP A 209 -19.36 8.59 -10.84
N PRO A 210 -20.07 9.71 -11.15
CA PRO A 210 -21.38 9.99 -10.59
C PRO A 210 -22.48 9.00 -11.06
N ALA A 211 -22.20 8.19 -12.09
CA ALA A 211 -23.11 7.14 -12.52
C ALA A 211 -23.21 6.00 -11.47
N PHE A 212 -22.16 5.79 -10.69
CA PHE A 212 -22.11 4.76 -9.65
C PHE A 212 -22.13 5.34 -8.23
N TRP A 213 -21.57 6.54 -8.04
CA TRP A 213 -21.33 7.12 -6.73
C TRP A 213 -22.09 8.43 -6.53
N ALA A 214 -23.10 8.44 -5.70
CA ALA A 214 -23.76 9.69 -5.27
C ALA A 214 -22.76 10.55 -4.47
N SER A 215 -22.71 11.87 -4.70
CA SER A 215 -21.75 12.78 -4.08
C SER A 215 -20.32 12.21 -4.12
N PRO A 216 -19.74 11.97 -5.32
CA PRO A 216 -18.53 11.18 -5.48
C PRO A 216 -17.28 11.81 -4.85
N ASN A 217 -17.30 13.12 -4.58
CA ASN A 217 -16.19 13.86 -3.99
C ASN A 217 -16.29 13.99 -2.46
N ASP A 218 -17.39 13.53 -1.86
CA ASP A 218 -17.56 13.54 -0.40
C ASP A 218 -17.09 12.22 0.20
N PHE A 219 -16.34 12.31 1.30
CA PHE A 219 -15.93 11.15 2.07
C PHE A 219 -17.09 10.65 2.92
N MET A 220 -17.72 9.58 2.49
CA MET A 220 -18.95 9.03 3.10
C MET A 220 -18.84 7.51 3.33
N PRO A 221 -18.23 7.07 4.42
CA PRO A 221 -18.16 5.64 4.78
C PRO A 221 -19.54 4.96 4.78
N GLU A 222 -20.58 5.71 5.09
CA GLU A 222 -21.96 5.23 5.18
C GLU A 222 -22.48 4.57 3.90
N ARG A 223 -21.89 4.90 2.73
CA ARG A 223 -22.28 4.27 1.44
C ARG A 223 -21.97 2.77 1.38
N PHE A 224 -21.04 2.30 2.23
CA PHE A 224 -20.66 0.90 2.31
C PHE A 224 -21.37 0.13 3.44
N LEU A 225 -22.14 0.81 4.28
CA LEU A 225 -22.93 0.14 5.32
C LEU A 225 -24.12 -0.58 4.69
N GLY A 226 -24.21 -1.89 4.92
CA GLY A 226 -25.25 -2.73 4.31
C GLY A 226 -25.10 -2.92 2.79
N SER A 227 -23.95 -2.57 2.22
CA SER A 227 -23.62 -2.78 0.81
C SER A 227 -22.73 -4.01 0.65
N ASP A 228 -23.01 -4.81 -0.39
CA ASP A 228 -22.20 -5.98 -0.75
C ASP A 228 -20.95 -5.61 -1.57
N VAL A 229 -20.83 -4.34 -1.98
CA VAL A 229 -19.68 -3.86 -2.78
C VAL A 229 -18.37 -4.04 -2.00
N ASP A 230 -17.39 -4.70 -2.63
CA ASP A 230 -16.11 -5.04 -2.01
C ASP A 230 -14.93 -4.77 -2.96
N VAL A 231 -13.74 -4.63 -2.39
CA VAL A 231 -12.48 -4.32 -3.07
C VAL A 231 -11.79 -5.55 -3.67
N ARG A 232 -12.47 -6.71 -3.71
CA ARG A 232 -11.92 -8.01 -4.14
C ARG A 232 -11.83 -8.19 -5.65
N GLY A 233 -12.03 -7.12 -6.44
CA GLY A 233 -11.83 -7.12 -7.88
C GLY A 233 -12.96 -7.75 -8.70
N GLN A 234 -14.15 -7.87 -8.12
CA GLN A 234 -15.40 -8.30 -8.78
C GLN A 234 -16.36 -7.13 -8.99
N ASP A 235 -16.33 -6.15 -8.12
CA ASP A 235 -17.12 -4.92 -8.18
C ASP A 235 -16.30 -3.86 -8.91
N PHE A 236 -16.52 -3.72 -10.22
CA PHE A 236 -15.68 -2.90 -11.09
C PHE A 236 -15.77 -1.39 -10.81
N GLU A 237 -16.75 -0.96 -10.06
CA GLU A 237 -16.86 0.41 -9.55
C GLU A 237 -15.84 0.75 -8.45
N ILE A 238 -15.19 -0.27 -7.85
CA ILE A 238 -14.12 -0.11 -6.84
C ILE A 238 -13.08 -1.22 -6.96
N ILE A 239 -12.00 -0.99 -7.68
CA ILE A 239 -10.93 -1.96 -7.93
C ILE A 239 -9.54 -1.43 -7.55
N PRO A 240 -9.31 -0.97 -6.30
CA PRO A 240 -8.01 -0.42 -5.89
C PRO A 240 -6.87 -1.44 -5.98
N PHE A 241 -7.18 -2.72 -5.88
CA PHE A 241 -6.24 -3.84 -6.01
C PHE A 241 -6.22 -4.46 -7.42
N GLY A 242 -6.90 -3.82 -8.39
CA GLY A 242 -7.11 -4.39 -9.71
C GLY A 242 -8.09 -5.55 -9.71
N GLY A 243 -8.03 -6.42 -10.72
CA GLY A 243 -8.93 -7.57 -10.86
C GLY A 243 -8.37 -8.66 -11.78
N GLY A 244 -9.05 -9.80 -11.81
CA GLY A 244 -8.71 -10.94 -12.66
C GLY A 244 -7.37 -11.60 -12.28
N ARG A 245 -6.69 -12.21 -13.28
CA ARG A 245 -5.46 -12.99 -13.08
C ARG A 245 -4.27 -12.20 -12.52
N ARG A 246 -4.33 -10.88 -12.49
CA ARG A 246 -3.29 -9.98 -12.00
C ARG A 246 -3.75 -9.11 -10.85
N ILE A 247 -4.77 -9.57 -10.11
CA ILE A 247 -5.16 -8.93 -8.85
C ILE A 247 -3.97 -8.90 -7.88
N CYS A 248 -3.92 -7.89 -7.04
CA CYS A 248 -2.83 -7.73 -6.06
C CYS A 248 -2.74 -8.95 -5.12
N PRO A 249 -1.61 -9.65 -5.05
CA PRO A 249 -1.45 -10.78 -4.13
C PRO A 249 -1.41 -10.34 -2.66
N GLY A 250 -1.05 -9.08 -2.39
CA GLY A 250 -1.01 -8.49 -1.05
C GLY A 250 -2.36 -8.05 -0.48
N LEU A 251 -3.46 -8.17 -1.24
CA LEU A 251 -4.80 -7.74 -0.80
C LEU A 251 -5.19 -8.28 0.59
N PRO A 252 -5.03 -9.58 0.90
CA PRO A 252 -5.40 -10.09 2.23
C PRO A 252 -4.57 -9.47 3.35
N LEU A 253 -3.26 -9.29 3.15
CA LEU A 253 -2.37 -8.68 4.13
C LEU A 253 -2.67 -7.19 4.30
N ALA A 254 -2.78 -6.44 3.21
CA ALA A 254 -3.06 -5.01 3.23
C ALA A 254 -4.38 -4.72 3.95
N THR A 255 -5.43 -5.49 3.65
CA THR A 255 -6.74 -5.33 4.28
C THR A 255 -6.65 -5.55 5.79
N ARG A 256 -6.00 -6.63 6.25
CA ARG A 256 -5.81 -6.91 7.68
C ARG A 256 -5.01 -5.82 8.36
N MET A 257 -3.86 -5.44 7.79
CA MET A 257 -2.97 -4.42 8.35
C MET A 257 -3.68 -3.08 8.49
N LEU A 258 -4.42 -2.63 7.48
CA LEU A 258 -5.14 -1.35 7.53
C LEU A 258 -6.20 -1.34 8.64
N HIS A 259 -6.99 -2.40 8.78
CA HIS A 259 -7.99 -2.48 9.83
C HIS A 259 -7.36 -2.50 11.24
N LEU A 260 -6.31 -3.30 11.43
CA LEU A 260 -5.62 -3.39 12.72
C LEU A 260 -4.91 -2.07 13.07
N MET A 261 -4.22 -1.46 12.12
CA MET A 261 -3.47 -0.22 12.38
C MET A 261 -4.41 0.95 12.60
N LEU A 262 -5.37 1.19 11.68
CA LEU A 262 -6.31 2.29 11.82
C LEU A 262 -7.16 2.13 13.07
N GLY A 263 -7.72 0.94 13.28
CA GLY A 263 -8.52 0.65 14.46
C GLY A 263 -7.73 0.84 15.75
N SER A 264 -6.48 0.39 15.83
CA SER A 264 -5.63 0.58 17.01
C SER A 264 -5.34 2.04 17.29
N LEU A 265 -5.04 2.84 16.25
CA LEU A 265 -4.81 4.27 16.39
C LEU A 265 -6.07 4.99 16.90
N LEU A 266 -7.24 4.65 16.36
CA LEU A 266 -8.51 5.27 16.75
C LEU A 266 -9.01 4.82 18.13
N ASN A 267 -8.72 3.58 18.54
CA ASN A 267 -9.16 3.06 19.82
C ASN A 267 -8.24 3.48 20.99
N ALA A 268 -6.94 3.68 20.72
CA ALA A 268 -5.97 4.02 21.75
C ALA A 268 -5.88 5.52 22.02
N PHE A 269 -6.22 6.36 21.05
CA PHE A 269 -6.01 7.80 21.14
C PHE A 269 -7.22 8.60 20.66
N ASN A 270 -7.46 9.73 21.35
CA ASN A 270 -8.23 10.83 20.82
C ASN A 270 -7.30 11.69 19.95
N TRP A 271 -7.77 12.08 18.78
CA TRP A 271 -6.96 12.80 17.82
C TRP A 271 -7.44 14.23 17.64
N ARG A 272 -6.52 15.19 17.60
CA ARG A 272 -6.78 16.56 17.20
C ARG A 272 -5.74 17.03 16.19
N LEU A 273 -6.10 17.99 15.35
CA LEU A 273 -5.16 18.62 14.46
C LEU A 273 -4.09 19.39 15.26
N GLU A 274 -2.89 19.54 14.69
CA GLU A 274 -1.81 20.36 15.25
C GLU A 274 -2.28 21.82 15.41
N ASP A 275 -1.72 22.55 16.37
CA ASP A 275 -2.10 23.94 16.62
C ASP A 275 -1.86 24.80 15.37
N GLY A 276 -2.87 25.60 14.99
CA GLY A 276 -2.88 26.41 13.76
C GLY A 276 -3.41 25.69 12.52
N VAL A 277 -3.69 24.37 12.58
CA VAL A 277 -4.35 23.62 11.51
C VAL A 277 -5.82 23.46 11.86
N THR A 278 -6.70 23.85 10.93
CA THR A 278 -8.15 23.67 11.02
C THR A 278 -8.62 22.74 9.92
N VAL A 279 -9.87 22.27 10.01
CA VAL A 279 -10.50 21.43 8.96
C VAL A 279 -10.47 22.15 7.60
N GLU A 280 -10.66 23.46 7.59
CA GLU A 280 -10.74 24.29 6.38
C GLU A 280 -9.37 24.54 5.74
N ASN A 281 -8.29 24.66 6.53
CA ASN A 281 -6.95 24.95 6.03
C ASN A 281 -6.05 23.70 5.90
N MET A 282 -6.56 22.53 6.29
CA MET A 282 -5.83 21.27 6.16
C MET A 282 -5.50 20.98 4.70
N ASN A 283 -4.22 20.87 4.38
CA ASN A 283 -3.79 20.52 3.03
C ASN A 283 -4.20 19.09 2.68
N MET A 284 -5.06 18.94 1.68
CA MET A 284 -5.54 17.64 1.14
C MET A 284 -5.00 17.38 -0.28
N GLU A 285 -3.99 18.13 -0.71
CA GLU A 285 -3.37 17.90 -2.01
C GLU A 285 -2.58 16.60 -2.03
N ASP A 286 -2.58 15.96 -3.18
CA ASP A 286 -1.79 14.79 -3.46
C ASP A 286 -0.45 15.15 -4.12
N LYS A 287 0.55 14.32 -3.87
CA LYS A 287 1.84 14.35 -4.55
C LYS A 287 1.84 13.25 -5.60
N PHE A 288 2.01 13.65 -6.85
CA PHE A 288 2.11 12.70 -7.95
C PHE A 288 3.29 11.75 -7.79
N GLY A 289 3.05 10.47 -8.06
CA GLY A 289 4.02 9.39 -8.05
C GLY A 289 3.39 8.13 -8.62
N ILE A 290 4.10 7.01 -8.57
CA ILE A 290 3.48 5.71 -8.86
C ILE A 290 2.44 5.38 -7.80
N THR A 291 2.75 5.72 -6.54
CA THR A 291 1.83 5.73 -5.42
C THR A 291 1.45 7.18 -5.11
N VAL A 292 0.14 7.46 -5.05
CA VAL A 292 -0.37 8.78 -4.69
C VAL A 292 -0.27 8.96 -3.18
N GLN A 293 0.62 9.85 -2.76
CA GLN A 293 0.82 10.24 -1.37
C GLN A 293 0.23 11.62 -1.13
N ARG A 294 0.02 11.97 0.11
CA ARG A 294 -0.28 13.35 0.48
C ARG A 294 0.93 14.25 0.16
N ALA A 295 0.65 15.45 -0.36
CA ALA A 295 1.70 16.45 -0.62
C ALA A 295 2.40 16.89 0.67
N GLN A 296 1.65 16.94 1.77
CA GLN A 296 2.15 17.20 3.11
C GLN A 296 1.66 16.10 4.06
N PRO A 297 2.55 15.53 4.90
CA PRO A 297 2.15 14.56 5.90
C PRO A 297 1.07 15.08 6.85
N VAL A 298 0.19 14.17 7.28
CA VAL A 298 -0.79 14.49 8.33
C VAL A 298 -0.08 14.85 9.63
N LYS A 299 -0.37 16.03 10.15
CA LYS A 299 0.10 16.49 11.44
C LYS A 299 -1.05 16.50 12.43
N ALA A 300 -1.00 15.60 13.39
CA ALA A 300 -2.03 15.44 14.40
C ALA A 300 -1.41 15.12 15.75
N VAL A 301 -2.09 15.52 16.81
CA VAL A 301 -1.70 15.26 18.20
C VAL A 301 -2.53 14.11 18.74
N ALA A 302 -1.85 13.06 19.17
CA ALA A 302 -2.45 11.94 19.86
C ALA A 302 -2.56 12.24 21.36
N VAL A 303 -3.76 12.14 21.88
CA VAL A 303 -4.05 12.25 23.32
C VAL A 303 -4.56 10.89 23.78
N PRO A 304 -4.01 10.25 24.82
CA PRO A 304 -4.53 8.97 25.29
C PRO A 304 -6.03 9.01 25.49
N ALA A 305 -6.73 7.96 25.01
CA ALA A 305 -8.20 7.89 25.01
C ALA A 305 -8.78 7.66 26.42
#